data_dce5eddfef31e163d3bf70889c422d8e
#
_entry.id   dce5eddfef31e163d3bf70889c422d8e
#
_cell.length_a   1.000
_cell.length_b   1.000
_cell.length_c   1.000
_cell.angle_alpha   90.00
_cell.angle_beta   90.00
_cell.angle_gamma   90.00
#
_symmetry.space_group_name_H-M   'P 1'
#
loop_
_entity.id
_entity.type
_entity.pdbx_description
1 polymer ?
#
loop_
_entity_poly.entity_id
_entity_poly.type
_entity_poly.pdbx_seq_one_letter_code
_entity_poly.pdbx_strand_id
1 'polypeptide(L)'
;MKIIAKIHTDFKEKFGIPRQSGIADELEGKIVFEPEYRVREAIRGIEDFSHLWLIWQFSEAVREDWSPTVRPPRLGGNKRVGVFATRAPYRPNPIGLSSVRLLRVEHTEGEGDVLIVSGADLLDGTPIYDIKPYLAYTDSHENAIGGFADPVREYGLKVVFCKELLSKIRISKQNALIKILEHDPRPSYQKDTEREYGFKFSYYEIFFKVDGDTLTVTRVETLG
;
A
#
# COMPACT_ATOMS: atom_id res chain seq x y z
N MET A 1 7.36 -0.51 -20.96
CA MET A 1 7.91 -1.65 -20.19
C MET A 1 6.92 -2.81 -20.30
N LYS A 2 7.42 -4.05 -20.24
CA LYS A 2 6.54 -5.24 -20.20
C LYS A 2 6.00 -5.44 -18.78
N ILE A 3 4.74 -5.81 -18.66
CA ILE A 3 4.15 -6.27 -17.39
C ILE A 3 4.51 -7.73 -17.24
N ILE A 4 5.17 -8.10 -16.15
CA ILE A 4 5.59 -9.49 -15.88
C ILE A 4 4.65 -10.21 -14.93
N ALA A 5 3.94 -9.45 -14.07
CA ALA A 5 3.01 -9.99 -13.08
C ALA A 5 1.97 -8.94 -12.68
N LYS A 6 0.97 -9.39 -11.92
CA LYS A 6 0.04 -8.54 -11.19
C LYS A 6 0.00 -8.95 -9.73
N ILE A 7 -0.21 -7.99 -8.83
CA ILE A 7 -0.44 -8.29 -7.43
C ILE A 7 -1.92 -8.21 -7.09
N HIS A 8 -2.41 -9.18 -6.32
CA HIS A 8 -3.75 -9.18 -5.73
C HIS A 8 -3.65 -8.87 -4.23
N THR A 9 -4.42 -7.87 -3.79
CA THR A 9 -4.41 -7.36 -2.43
C THR A 9 -5.82 -7.13 -1.89
N ASP A 10 -5.93 -6.79 -0.61
CA ASP A 10 -7.18 -6.39 0.04
C ASP A 10 -7.62 -4.95 -0.32
N PHE A 11 -6.79 -4.18 -1.02
CA PHE A 11 -7.05 -2.79 -1.35
C PHE A 11 -7.73 -2.67 -2.71
N LYS A 12 -9.06 -2.52 -2.72
CA LYS A 12 -9.88 -2.46 -3.93
C LYS A 12 -10.02 -1.07 -4.53
N GLU A 13 -9.59 -0.04 -3.79
CA GLU A 13 -9.61 1.36 -4.22
C GLU A 13 -8.44 2.13 -3.62
N LYS A 14 -8.13 3.32 -4.16
CA LYS A 14 -7.00 4.16 -3.69
C LYS A 14 -7.14 4.62 -2.24
N PHE A 15 -8.37 4.86 -1.81
CA PHE A 15 -8.66 5.31 -0.46
C PHE A 15 -8.50 4.13 0.50
N GLY A 16 -7.70 4.31 1.55
CA GLY A 16 -7.39 3.24 2.51
C GLY A 16 -6.14 2.41 2.19
N ILE A 17 -5.47 2.62 1.03
CA ILE A 17 -4.16 2.00 0.79
C ILE A 17 -3.13 2.60 1.76
N PRO A 18 -2.32 1.78 2.45
CA PRO A 18 -1.20 2.28 3.24
C PRO A 18 -0.29 3.18 2.40
N ARG A 19 0.17 4.28 2.98
CA ARG A 19 1.00 5.25 2.25
C ARG A 19 2.41 4.76 1.93
N GLN A 20 2.83 3.67 2.57
CA GLN A 20 4.13 3.01 2.36
C GLN A 20 4.02 1.53 2.70
N SER A 21 4.88 0.72 2.10
CA SER A 21 5.01 -0.70 2.42
C SER A 21 5.38 -0.94 3.89
N GLY A 22 4.98 -2.09 4.44
CA GLY A 22 5.28 -2.50 5.81
C GLY A 22 4.36 -1.97 6.89
N ILE A 23 3.38 -1.09 6.58
CA ILE A 23 2.42 -0.58 7.58
C ILE A 23 1.42 -1.68 7.97
N ALA A 24 0.91 -2.42 7.00
CA ALA A 24 -0.05 -3.52 7.20
C ALA A 24 0.62 -4.87 6.87
N ASP A 25 1.64 -5.21 7.64
CA ASP A 25 2.49 -6.38 7.42
C ASP A 25 1.81 -7.73 7.76
N GLU A 26 0.62 -7.69 8.37
CA GLU A 26 -0.22 -8.87 8.56
C GLU A 26 -1.06 -9.24 7.32
N LEU A 27 -1.16 -8.35 6.32
CA LEU A 27 -1.91 -8.62 5.10
C LEU A 27 -1.05 -9.33 4.06
N GLU A 28 -1.57 -10.41 3.52
CA GLU A 28 -0.96 -11.12 2.40
C GLU A 28 -1.38 -10.49 1.07
N GLY A 29 -0.40 -10.36 0.17
CA GLY A 29 -0.62 -10.08 -1.24
C GLY A 29 -0.18 -11.27 -2.07
N LYS A 30 -0.89 -11.58 -3.15
CA LYS A 30 -0.56 -12.66 -4.09
C LYS A 30 -0.06 -12.07 -5.39
N ILE A 31 1.19 -12.36 -5.76
CA ILE A 31 1.78 -11.95 -7.05
C ILE A 31 1.61 -13.10 -8.02
N VAL A 32 0.87 -12.87 -9.09
CA VAL A 32 0.59 -13.82 -10.16
C VAL A 32 1.32 -13.38 -11.42
N PHE A 33 2.21 -14.22 -11.93
CA PHE A 33 2.95 -13.93 -13.15
C PHE A 33 2.02 -13.98 -14.38
N GLU A 34 2.31 -13.16 -15.37
CA GLU A 34 1.68 -13.27 -16.69
C GLU A 34 2.10 -14.59 -17.36
N PRO A 35 1.25 -15.20 -18.21
CA PRO A 35 1.50 -16.55 -18.74
C PRO A 35 2.88 -16.76 -19.36
N GLU A 36 3.42 -15.75 -20.07
CA GLU A 36 4.76 -15.76 -20.69
C GLU A 36 5.88 -15.96 -19.64
N TYR A 37 5.67 -15.52 -18.39
CA TYR A 37 6.68 -15.50 -17.32
C TYR A 37 6.45 -16.55 -16.24
N ARG A 38 5.48 -17.45 -16.39
CA ARG A 38 5.20 -18.57 -15.46
C ARG A 38 6.21 -19.70 -15.62
N VAL A 39 7.47 -19.36 -15.52
CA VAL A 39 8.60 -20.28 -15.71
C VAL A 39 9.30 -20.48 -14.37
N ARG A 40 9.24 -21.72 -13.84
CA ARG A 40 9.79 -22.05 -12.49
C ARG A 40 11.27 -21.70 -12.35
N GLU A 41 12.02 -21.83 -13.43
CA GLU A 41 13.44 -21.47 -13.45
C GLU A 41 13.69 -19.98 -13.17
N ALA A 42 12.75 -19.10 -13.53
CA ALA A 42 12.89 -17.66 -13.32
C ALA A 42 12.82 -17.25 -11.84
N ILE A 43 12.19 -18.07 -11.01
CA ILE A 43 12.06 -17.82 -9.55
C ILE A 43 12.93 -18.76 -8.72
N ARG A 44 13.80 -19.57 -9.35
CA ARG A 44 14.70 -20.48 -8.64
C ARG A 44 15.61 -19.69 -7.69
N GLY A 45 15.60 -20.07 -6.40
CA GLY A 45 16.39 -19.42 -5.34
C GLY A 45 15.76 -18.16 -4.76
N ILE A 46 14.54 -17.75 -5.19
CA ILE A 46 13.88 -16.55 -4.64
C ILE A 46 13.53 -16.72 -3.16
N GLU A 47 13.28 -17.96 -2.71
CA GLU A 47 12.92 -18.28 -1.32
C GLU A 47 14.07 -18.10 -0.33
N ASP A 48 15.31 -17.95 -0.83
CA ASP A 48 16.48 -17.63 0.01
C ASP A 48 16.47 -16.18 0.50
N PHE A 49 15.59 -15.33 -0.06
CA PHE A 49 15.48 -13.92 0.29
C PHE A 49 14.25 -13.63 1.13
N SER A 50 14.42 -12.87 2.20
CA SER A 50 13.32 -12.48 3.09
C SER A 50 12.47 -11.35 2.52
N HIS A 51 13.05 -10.48 1.68
CA HIS A 51 12.38 -9.31 1.12
C HIS A 51 12.69 -9.15 -0.36
N LEU A 52 11.73 -8.56 -1.06
CA LEU A 52 11.79 -8.28 -2.49
C LEU A 52 11.48 -6.82 -2.75
N TRP A 53 12.17 -6.21 -3.72
CA TRP A 53 11.77 -4.99 -4.38
C TRP A 53 10.75 -5.30 -5.47
N LEU A 54 9.61 -4.62 -5.44
CA LEU A 54 8.63 -4.59 -6.53
C LEU A 54 8.77 -3.26 -7.28
N ILE A 55 8.98 -3.33 -8.57
CA ILE A 55 8.96 -2.19 -9.50
C ILE A 55 7.63 -2.29 -10.27
N TRP A 56 6.74 -1.31 -10.06
CA TRP A 56 5.35 -1.40 -10.47
C TRP A 56 4.82 -0.10 -11.05
N GLN A 57 3.62 -0.11 -11.60
CA GLN A 57 2.98 1.04 -12.21
C GLN A 57 1.90 1.63 -11.32
N PHE A 58 1.91 2.94 -11.16
CA PHE A 58 0.73 3.69 -10.70
C PHE A 58 -0.32 3.74 -11.83
N SER A 59 -1.01 2.61 -12.07
CA SER A 59 -1.88 2.41 -13.24
C SER A 59 -3.00 3.45 -13.35
N GLU A 60 -3.50 3.95 -12.21
CA GLU A 60 -4.55 4.97 -12.18
C GLU A 60 -4.01 6.42 -12.15
N ALA A 61 -2.71 6.62 -12.24
CA ALA A 61 -2.08 7.93 -12.27
C ALA A 61 -1.37 8.24 -13.60
N VAL A 62 -1.54 7.39 -14.59
CA VAL A 62 -1.02 7.61 -15.94
C VAL A 62 -1.69 8.84 -16.56
N ARG A 63 -0.89 9.81 -17.02
CA ARG A 63 -1.36 11.04 -17.66
C ARG A 63 -0.48 11.35 -18.86
N GLU A 64 -1.02 12.05 -19.83
CA GLU A 64 -0.26 12.57 -20.98
C GLU A 64 0.68 13.71 -20.55
N ASP A 65 0.17 14.59 -19.66
CA ASP A 65 0.93 15.71 -19.12
C ASP A 65 1.44 15.43 -17.71
N TRP A 66 2.60 16.00 -17.37
CA TRP A 66 3.17 15.96 -16.04
C TRP A 66 3.34 17.35 -15.45
N SER A 67 3.46 17.43 -14.13
CA SER A 67 3.73 18.69 -13.44
C SER A 67 5.09 18.63 -12.74
N PRO A 68 5.95 19.66 -12.88
CA PRO A 68 7.25 19.68 -12.21
C PRO A 68 7.13 19.79 -10.70
N THR A 69 5.96 20.18 -10.18
CA THR A 69 5.72 20.33 -8.75
C THR A 69 4.43 19.65 -8.31
N VAL A 70 4.45 19.15 -7.09
CA VAL A 70 3.29 18.54 -6.41
C VAL A 70 3.06 19.17 -5.04
N ARG A 71 1.90 18.92 -4.44
CA ARG A 71 1.55 19.34 -3.08
C ARG A 71 1.46 18.11 -2.18
N PRO A 72 2.55 17.73 -1.48
CA PRO A 72 2.50 16.56 -0.62
C PRO A 72 1.47 16.74 0.49
N PRO A 73 0.59 15.76 0.74
CA PRO A 73 -0.36 15.83 1.84
C PRO A 73 0.29 16.07 3.21
N ARG A 74 1.43 15.46 3.47
CA ARG A 74 2.18 15.61 4.72
C ARG A 74 2.71 17.03 5.00
N LEU A 75 2.76 17.90 3.98
CA LEU A 75 3.08 19.32 4.12
C LEU A 75 1.83 20.21 4.22
N GLY A 76 0.67 19.64 4.61
CA GLY A 76 -0.60 20.35 4.73
C GLY A 76 -1.27 20.69 3.38
N GLY A 77 -0.77 20.18 2.26
CA GLY A 77 -1.35 20.38 0.92
C GLY A 77 -1.16 21.78 0.31
N ASN A 78 -0.59 22.74 1.05
CA ASN A 78 -0.40 24.12 0.59
C ASN A 78 1.00 24.38 0.02
N LYS A 79 2.02 23.68 0.52
CA LYS A 79 3.41 23.84 0.06
C LYS A 79 3.67 23.00 -1.19
N ARG A 80 4.20 23.64 -2.25
CA ARG A 80 4.67 22.96 -3.45
C ARG A 80 6.13 22.53 -3.29
N VAL A 81 6.43 21.33 -3.76
CA VAL A 81 7.82 20.81 -3.86
C VAL A 81 8.01 20.15 -5.23
N GLY A 82 9.25 20.01 -5.66
CA GLY A 82 9.56 19.31 -6.91
C GLY A 82 9.06 17.86 -6.88
N VAL A 83 8.51 17.39 -7.99
CA VAL A 83 7.97 16.02 -8.10
C VAL A 83 9.03 14.96 -7.76
N PHE A 84 10.28 15.20 -8.16
CA PHE A 84 11.40 14.29 -7.91
C PHE A 84 11.90 14.29 -6.46
N ALA A 85 11.50 15.30 -5.66
CA ALA A 85 11.71 15.31 -4.21
C ALA A 85 10.58 14.59 -3.44
N THR A 86 9.71 13.86 -4.12
CA THR A 86 8.57 13.15 -3.53
C THR A 86 8.42 11.75 -4.10
N ARG A 87 7.56 10.94 -3.47
CA ARG A 87 7.09 9.66 -4.00
C ARG A 87 5.68 9.75 -4.63
N ALA A 88 5.29 10.97 -5.06
CA ALA A 88 3.98 11.18 -5.69
C ALA A 88 3.85 10.39 -7.00
N PRO A 89 2.64 9.87 -7.32
CA PRO A 89 2.41 9.05 -8.51
C PRO A 89 2.42 9.85 -9.82
N TYR A 90 2.15 11.17 -9.76
CA TYR A 90 2.04 12.06 -10.92
C TYR A 90 3.42 12.48 -11.44
N ARG A 91 4.12 11.53 -12.04
CA ARG A 91 5.50 11.63 -12.55
C ARG A 91 5.51 11.43 -14.06
N PRO A 92 6.57 11.86 -14.78
CA PRO A 92 6.73 11.53 -16.19
C PRO A 92 6.63 10.03 -16.47
N ASN A 93 7.24 9.22 -15.60
CA ASN A 93 7.09 7.77 -15.57
C ASN A 93 6.43 7.40 -14.24
N PRO A 94 5.15 7.01 -14.22
CA PRO A 94 4.42 6.70 -12.99
C PRO A 94 4.83 5.33 -12.43
N ILE A 95 6.09 5.20 -12.05
CA ILE A 95 6.69 3.98 -11.50
C ILE A 95 6.73 4.07 -9.99
N GLY A 96 6.26 3.03 -9.33
CA GLY A 96 6.36 2.80 -7.91
C GLY A 96 7.49 1.82 -7.57
N LEU A 97 7.98 1.90 -6.34
CA LEU A 97 8.98 1.01 -5.76
C LEU A 97 8.54 0.69 -4.34
N SER A 98 8.33 -0.58 -4.06
CA SER A 98 7.92 -1.07 -2.73
C SER A 98 8.78 -2.24 -2.31
N SER A 99 9.26 -2.23 -1.07
CA SER A 99 9.88 -3.41 -0.44
C SER A 99 8.78 -4.21 0.26
N VAL A 100 8.66 -5.48 -0.08
CA VAL A 100 7.70 -6.41 0.51
C VAL A 100 8.42 -7.61 1.11
N ARG A 101 7.86 -8.20 2.16
CA ARG A 101 8.39 -9.44 2.72
C ARG A 101 7.88 -10.62 1.88
N LEU A 102 8.77 -11.49 1.43
CA LEU A 102 8.41 -12.77 0.83
C LEU A 102 8.02 -13.74 1.96
N LEU A 103 6.82 -14.27 1.92
CA LEU A 103 6.34 -15.25 2.89
C LEU A 103 6.61 -16.68 2.41
N ARG A 104 6.28 -16.97 1.14
CA ARG A 104 6.42 -18.29 0.52
C ARG A 104 6.15 -18.24 -0.97
N VAL A 105 6.55 -19.29 -1.68
CA VAL A 105 6.12 -19.60 -3.05
C VAL A 105 5.06 -20.69 -2.97
N GLU A 106 3.96 -20.53 -3.69
CA GLU A 106 2.88 -21.50 -3.76
C GLU A 106 2.58 -21.87 -5.20
N HIS A 107 2.30 -23.15 -5.44
CA HIS A 107 1.77 -23.58 -6.74
C HIS A 107 0.25 -23.50 -6.74
N THR A 108 -0.32 -22.74 -7.67
CA THR A 108 -1.77 -22.56 -7.83
C THR A 108 -2.21 -23.07 -9.19
N GLU A 109 -3.25 -23.91 -9.20
CA GLU A 109 -3.82 -24.41 -10.45
C GLU A 109 -4.28 -23.27 -11.36
N GLY A 110 -3.89 -23.32 -12.63
CA GLY A 110 -4.20 -22.29 -13.63
C GLY A 110 -3.32 -21.02 -13.57
N GLU A 111 -2.66 -20.75 -12.45
CA GLU A 111 -1.78 -19.57 -12.27
C GLU A 111 -0.28 -19.93 -12.24
N GLY A 112 0.05 -21.22 -11.99
CA GLY A 112 1.44 -21.68 -11.81
C GLY A 112 2.00 -21.33 -10.44
N ASP A 113 3.31 -21.13 -10.37
CA ASP A 113 3.97 -20.71 -9.13
C ASP A 113 3.74 -19.21 -8.89
N VAL A 114 3.18 -18.86 -7.75
CA VAL A 114 2.85 -17.50 -7.31
C VAL A 114 3.67 -17.13 -6.09
N LEU A 115 3.94 -15.84 -5.89
CA LEU A 115 4.64 -15.36 -4.70
C LEU A 115 3.60 -14.80 -3.71
N ILE A 116 3.64 -15.30 -2.49
CA ILE A 116 2.86 -14.75 -1.38
C ILE A 116 3.77 -13.82 -0.59
N VAL A 117 3.36 -12.55 -0.52
CA VAL A 117 4.12 -11.48 0.12
C VAL A 117 3.31 -10.79 1.20
N SER A 118 3.95 -10.05 2.09
CA SER A 118 3.26 -9.20 3.07
C SER A 118 3.79 -7.77 3.05
N GLY A 119 2.99 -6.85 3.61
CA GLY A 119 3.33 -5.45 3.71
C GLY A 119 3.23 -4.66 2.39
N ALA A 120 2.50 -5.16 1.40
CA ALA A 120 2.28 -4.45 0.14
C ALA A 120 1.37 -3.22 0.33
N ASP A 121 1.75 -2.11 -0.30
CA ASP A 121 1.02 -0.84 -0.35
C ASP A 121 0.46 -0.56 -1.77
N LEU A 122 -0.03 -1.61 -2.42
CA LEU A 122 -0.46 -1.59 -3.81
C LEU A 122 -1.96 -1.88 -3.94
N LEU A 123 -2.59 -1.19 -4.89
CA LEU A 123 -3.96 -1.46 -5.30
C LEU A 123 -4.07 -2.88 -5.88
N ASP A 124 -5.19 -3.55 -5.64
CA ASP A 124 -5.49 -4.84 -6.28
C ASP A 124 -5.40 -4.75 -7.81
N GLY A 125 -4.76 -5.74 -8.42
CA GLY A 125 -4.53 -5.78 -9.86
C GLY A 125 -3.39 -4.88 -10.36
N THR A 126 -2.59 -4.26 -9.48
CA THR A 126 -1.47 -3.40 -9.87
C THR A 126 -0.45 -4.17 -10.72
N PRO A 127 -0.09 -3.65 -11.92
CA PRO A 127 0.93 -4.25 -12.77
C PRO A 127 2.33 -4.14 -12.19
N ILE A 128 3.09 -5.23 -12.23
CA ILE A 128 4.49 -5.32 -11.82
C ILE A 128 5.35 -5.45 -13.08
N TYR A 129 6.40 -4.63 -13.15
CA TYR A 129 7.37 -4.60 -14.25
C TYR A 129 8.62 -5.41 -13.95
N ASP A 130 9.03 -5.48 -12.68
CA ASP A 130 10.22 -6.22 -12.27
C ASP A 130 10.16 -6.59 -10.79
N ILE A 131 10.85 -7.66 -10.43
CA ILE A 131 11.01 -8.14 -9.06
C ILE A 131 12.49 -8.39 -8.83
N LYS A 132 13.06 -7.81 -7.76
CA LYS A 132 14.47 -8.00 -7.38
C LYS A 132 14.60 -8.37 -5.93
N PRO A 133 15.58 -9.20 -5.55
CA PRO A 133 15.91 -9.41 -4.15
C PRO A 133 16.30 -8.10 -3.46
N TYR A 134 15.84 -7.92 -2.20
CA TYR A 134 16.34 -6.87 -1.31
C TYR A 134 17.63 -7.35 -0.64
N LEU A 135 18.69 -6.57 -0.74
CA LEU A 135 20.00 -6.88 -0.17
C LEU A 135 20.35 -5.84 0.90
N ALA A 136 20.19 -6.21 2.17
CA ALA A 136 20.34 -5.28 3.29
C ALA A 136 21.69 -4.53 3.30
N TYR A 137 22.78 -5.19 2.89
CA TYR A 137 24.12 -4.61 2.89
C TYR A 137 24.31 -3.49 1.86
N THR A 138 23.45 -3.38 0.83
CA THR A 138 23.51 -2.35 -0.21
C THR A 138 22.25 -1.46 -0.23
N ASP A 139 21.09 -1.97 0.16
CA ASP A 139 19.81 -1.27 0.04
C ASP A 139 19.45 -0.49 1.32
N SER A 140 20.09 -0.81 2.45
CA SER A 140 19.85 -0.14 3.73
C SER A 140 20.89 0.97 3.98
N HIS A 141 20.42 2.17 4.29
CA HIS A 141 21.22 3.32 4.68
C HIS A 141 20.73 3.83 6.04
N GLU A 142 21.33 3.37 7.13
CA GLU A 142 20.90 3.68 8.50
C GLU A 142 20.87 5.18 8.81
N ASN A 143 21.82 5.95 8.25
CA ASN A 143 21.95 7.39 8.46
C ASN A 143 21.25 8.22 7.37
N ALA A 144 20.36 7.67 6.58
CA ALA A 144 19.67 8.41 5.53
C ALA A 144 18.74 9.47 6.12
N ILE A 145 18.77 10.68 5.57
CA ILE A 145 17.91 11.79 5.96
C ILE A 145 16.65 11.79 5.10
N GLY A 146 15.48 11.68 5.73
CA GLY A 146 14.17 11.60 5.07
C GLY A 146 13.57 12.95 4.66
N GLY A 147 14.27 14.06 4.87
CA GLY A 147 13.82 15.39 4.50
C GLY A 147 12.52 15.78 5.20
N PHE A 148 11.53 16.24 4.43
CA PHE A 148 10.24 16.65 5.00
C PHE A 148 9.40 15.47 5.54
N ALA A 149 9.80 14.23 5.32
CA ALA A 149 9.07 13.07 5.82
C ALA A 149 9.41 12.72 7.28
N ASP A 150 10.64 13.08 7.75
CA ASP A 150 11.11 12.73 9.10
C ASP A 150 10.25 13.35 10.22
N PRO A 151 9.89 14.66 10.19
CA PRO A 151 9.10 15.27 11.27
C PRO A 151 7.68 14.71 11.42
N VAL A 152 7.17 14.03 10.40
CA VAL A 152 5.79 13.50 10.39
C VAL A 152 5.74 11.98 10.44
N ARG A 153 6.86 11.35 10.76
CA ARG A 153 6.98 9.89 10.83
C ARG A 153 6.07 9.28 11.90
N GLU A 154 5.95 9.96 13.04
CA GLU A 154 5.21 9.51 14.22
C GLU A 154 3.75 9.97 14.26
N TYR A 155 3.26 10.61 13.19
CA TYR A 155 1.86 11.04 13.14
C TYR A 155 0.93 9.83 13.05
N GLY A 156 0.02 9.73 14.01
CA GLY A 156 -1.02 8.71 14.03
C GLY A 156 -2.28 9.22 14.73
N LEU A 157 -3.43 8.63 14.41
CA LEU A 157 -4.70 8.88 15.07
C LEU A 157 -4.97 7.82 16.13
N LYS A 158 -5.65 8.21 17.20
CA LYS A 158 -6.23 7.28 18.15
C LYS A 158 -7.47 6.65 17.51
N VAL A 159 -7.47 5.33 17.32
CA VAL A 159 -8.60 4.62 16.72
C VAL A 159 -9.56 4.12 17.82
N VAL A 160 -10.82 4.52 17.69
CA VAL A 160 -11.93 4.00 18.50
C VAL A 160 -12.75 3.07 17.63
N PHE A 161 -12.68 1.77 17.94
CA PHE A 161 -13.40 0.73 17.23
C PHE A 161 -14.17 -0.12 18.23
N CYS A 162 -15.50 0.00 18.26
CA CYS A 162 -16.30 -0.77 19.21
C CYS A 162 -16.22 -2.27 18.92
N LYS A 163 -16.35 -3.09 19.96
CA LYS A 163 -16.19 -4.55 19.85
C LYS A 163 -17.19 -5.19 18.88
N GLU A 164 -18.42 -4.70 18.85
CA GLU A 164 -19.49 -5.19 17.98
C GLU A 164 -19.17 -5.01 16.51
N LEU A 165 -18.63 -3.84 16.13
CA LEU A 165 -18.22 -3.58 14.74
C LEU A 165 -16.94 -4.32 14.39
N LEU A 166 -15.97 -4.36 15.30
CA LEU A 166 -14.70 -5.07 15.07
C LEU A 166 -14.92 -6.57 14.89
N SER A 167 -15.88 -7.17 15.60
CA SER A 167 -16.20 -8.60 15.49
C SER A 167 -16.76 -9.01 14.11
N LYS A 168 -17.26 -8.07 13.31
CA LYS A 168 -17.67 -8.31 11.92
C LYS A 168 -16.47 -8.57 10.99
N ILE A 169 -15.28 -8.07 11.36
CA ILE A 169 -14.06 -8.23 10.60
C ILE A 169 -13.37 -9.55 10.97
N ARG A 170 -12.89 -10.29 10.00
CA ARG A 170 -12.08 -11.50 10.23
C ARG A 170 -10.88 -11.16 11.13
N ILE A 171 -10.63 -12.00 12.15
CA ILE A 171 -9.58 -11.78 13.16
C ILE A 171 -8.22 -11.50 12.53
N SER A 172 -7.86 -12.23 11.46
CA SER A 172 -6.59 -12.05 10.74
C SER A 172 -6.42 -10.67 10.07
N LYS A 173 -7.49 -9.88 9.94
CA LYS A 173 -7.47 -8.56 9.27
C LYS A 173 -7.69 -7.40 10.23
N GLN A 174 -8.06 -7.66 11.50
CA GLN A 174 -8.41 -6.62 12.46
C GLN A 174 -7.22 -5.70 12.77
N ASN A 175 -6.05 -6.26 13.09
CA ASN A 175 -4.86 -5.48 13.43
C ASN A 175 -4.38 -4.62 12.25
N ALA A 176 -4.35 -5.20 11.06
CA ALA A 176 -3.97 -4.46 9.85
C ALA A 176 -4.92 -3.29 9.57
N LEU A 177 -6.24 -3.51 9.71
CA LEU A 177 -7.23 -2.45 9.55
C LEU A 177 -7.03 -1.33 10.59
N ILE A 178 -6.78 -1.66 11.86
CA ILE A 178 -6.51 -0.67 12.91
C ILE A 178 -5.26 0.14 12.54
N LYS A 179 -4.16 -0.49 12.15
CA LYS A 179 -2.93 0.20 11.71
C LYS A 179 -3.18 1.15 10.53
N ILE A 180 -3.99 0.73 9.54
CA ILE A 180 -4.36 1.58 8.40
C ILE A 180 -5.11 2.82 8.87
N LEU A 181 -6.07 2.66 9.79
CA LEU A 181 -6.85 3.76 10.34
C LEU A 181 -6.00 4.71 11.20
N GLU A 182 -5.05 4.18 11.99
CA GLU A 182 -4.08 4.96 12.76
C GLU A 182 -3.23 5.89 11.88
N HIS A 183 -2.93 5.47 10.64
CA HIS A 183 -2.14 6.28 9.70
C HIS A 183 -2.96 7.31 8.91
N ASP A 184 -4.19 7.60 9.35
CA ASP A 184 -5.11 8.58 8.78
C ASP A 184 -5.29 8.44 7.26
N PRO A 185 -6.19 7.59 6.81
CA PRO A 185 -6.40 7.36 5.38
C PRO A 185 -6.95 8.58 4.63
N ARG A 186 -7.45 9.61 5.35
CA ARG A 186 -8.07 10.79 4.74
C ARG A 186 -7.05 11.61 3.92
N PRO A 187 -7.52 12.33 2.89
CA PRO A 187 -6.77 13.41 2.31
C PRO A 187 -6.48 14.50 3.36
N SER A 188 -5.22 14.90 3.53
CA SER A 188 -4.74 15.79 4.62
C SER A 188 -5.36 17.20 4.63
N TYR A 189 -6.02 17.62 3.51
CA TYR A 189 -6.72 18.90 3.40
C TYR A 189 -8.17 18.85 3.90
N GLN A 190 -8.67 17.67 4.26
CA GLN A 190 -10.05 17.50 4.76
C GLN A 190 -10.03 17.49 6.29
N LYS A 191 -10.61 18.56 6.89
CA LYS A 191 -10.69 18.74 8.34
C LYS A 191 -12.13 18.84 8.86
N ASP A 192 -13.10 18.39 8.06
CA ASP A 192 -14.51 18.41 8.43
C ASP A 192 -14.79 17.29 9.42
N THR A 193 -15.11 17.65 10.67
CA THR A 193 -15.37 16.72 11.78
C THR A 193 -16.73 16.02 11.65
N GLU A 194 -17.69 16.62 10.95
CA GLU A 194 -19.03 16.04 10.74
C GLU A 194 -19.07 15.05 9.57
N ARG A 195 -18.07 15.09 8.71
CA ARG A 195 -18.01 14.23 7.53
C ARG A 195 -17.73 12.78 7.90
N GLU A 196 -18.60 11.88 7.44
CA GLU A 196 -18.35 10.45 7.43
C GLU A 196 -17.55 10.07 6.18
N TYR A 197 -16.46 9.35 6.38
CA TYR A 197 -15.60 8.81 5.33
C TYR A 197 -15.87 7.31 5.21
N GLY A 198 -15.75 6.76 4.01
CA GLY A 198 -15.87 5.33 3.77
C GLY A 198 -14.81 4.84 2.82
N PHE A 199 -14.34 3.60 2.99
CA PHE A 199 -13.45 2.93 2.05
C PHE A 199 -13.63 1.42 2.07
N LYS A 200 -13.29 0.80 0.94
CA LYS A 200 -13.35 -0.65 0.76
C LYS A 200 -12.05 -1.30 1.21
N PHE A 201 -12.19 -2.27 2.09
CA PHE A 201 -11.10 -3.07 2.62
C PHE A 201 -11.50 -4.55 2.59
N SER A 202 -10.81 -5.35 1.80
CA SER A 202 -11.15 -6.76 1.59
C SER A 202 -12.61 -6.93 1.14
N TYR A 203 -13.43 -7.58 1.94
CA TYR A 203 -14.87 -7.82 1.72
C TYR A 203 -15.74 -6.88 2.55
N TYR A 204 -15.20 -5.77 3.02
CA TYR A 204 -15.88 -4.83 3.90
C TYR A 204 -15.84 -3.42 3.35
N GLU A 205 -16.85 -2.64 3.68
CA GLU A 205 -16.82 -1.19 3.58
C GLU A 205 -16.79 -0.61 5.00
N ILE A 206 -15.79 0.20 5.27
CA ILE A 206 -15.48 0.74 6.60
C ILE A 206 -15.81 2.22 6.60
N PHE A 207 -16.70 2.65 7.50
CA PHE A 207 -17.08 4.05 7.65
C PHE A 207 -16.55 4.59 8.97
N PHE A 208 -16.09 5.84 8.95
CA PHE A 208 -15.50 6.48 10.11
C PHE A 208 -15.63 8.00 10.07
N LYS A 209 -15.53 8.62 11.24
CA LYS A 209 -15.40 10.06 11.44
C LYS A 209 -14.09 10.35 12.16
N VAL A 210 -13.56 11.59 11.99
CA VAL A 210 -12.37 12.03 12.70
C VAL A 210 -12.61 13.38 13.34
N ASP A 211 -12.40 13.45 14.65
CA ASP A 211 -12.44 14.65 15.44
C ASP A 211 -11.11 14.81 16.19
N GLY A 212 -10.42 15.92 15.92
CA GLY A 212 -9.07 16.15 16.45
C GLY A 212 -8.07 15.05 16.04
N ASP A 213 -7.56 14.34 17.02
CA ASP A 213 -6.62 13.22 16.90
C ASP A 213 -7.30 11.83 16.98
N THR A 214 -8.64 11.81 17.07
CA THR A 214 -9.40 10.58 17.29
C THR A 214 -10.22 10.22 16.06
N LEU A 215 -10.01 9.00 15.56
CA LEU A 215 -10.80 8.36 14.52
C LEU A 215 -11.77 7.36 15.13
N THR A 216 -13.07 7.55 14.89
CA THR A 216 -14.11 6.65 15.38
C THR A 216 -14.75 5.91 14.22
N VAL A 217 -14.67 4.56 14.23
CA VAL A 217 -15.39 3.73 13.26
C VAL A 217 -16.88 3.75 13.60
N THR A 218 -17.69 4.19 12.65
CA THR A 218 -19.13 4.37 12.82
C THR A 218 -19.96 3.19 12.32
N ARG A 219 -19.47 2.52 11.26
CA ARG A 219 -20.20 1.44 10.59
C ARG A 219 -19.25 0.51 9.84
N VAL A 220 -19.62 -0.76 9.76
CA VAL A 220 -18.96 -1.80 8.94
C VAL A 220 -20.04 -2.54 8.17
N GLU A 221 -19.90 -2.56 6.85
CA GLU A 221 -20.78 -3.30 5.94
C GLU A 221 -20.00 -4.40 5.24
N THR A 222 -20.62 -5.55 5.01
CA THR A 222 -20.03 -6.64 4.22
C THR A 222 -20.40 -6.42 2.76
N LEU A 223 -19.40 -6.39 1.90
CA LEU A 223 -19.59 -6.35 0.45
C LEU A 223 -19.99 -7.74 -0.03
N GLY A 224 -21.04 -7.82 -0.81
CA GLY A 224 -21.58 -9.05 -1.38
C GLY A 224 -20.67 -9.69 -2.44
#